data_83e7900e90ba9f7a3e6457ff96c217c0
#
_entry.id   83e7900e90ba9f7a3e6457ff96c217c0
#
_cell.length_a   1.000
_cell.length_b   1.000
_cell.length_c   1.000
_cell.angle_alpha   90.00
_cell.angle_beta   90.00
_cell.angle_gamma   90.00
#
_symmetry.space_group_name_H-M   'P 1'
#
loop_
_entity.id
_entity.type
_entity.pdbx_description
1 polymer ?
#
loop_
_entity_poly.entity_id
_entity_poly.type
_entity_poly.pdbx_seq_one_letter_code
_entity_poly.pdbx_strand_id
1 'polypeptide(L)'
;MTKRPIQSIFSDLKKLSKQKTFKRKLSFKFESEFLNYQPHLRDFSSQHYEIFEELAYKLGLQHSIDDLFSGQVVNKTENRPALHHQYRIDPTSNDFNFKKITEPFIKKILKEGFTNIITFGIGGSYEGPKLLQEYTFKKSSELNYYFISG
;
A
#
# COMPACT_ATOMS: atom_id res chain seq x y z
N MET A 1 -25.89 0.60 16.90
CA MET A 1 -24.58 -0.06 17.17
C MET A 1 -24.28 -0.02 18.65
N THR A 2 -23.95 -1.14 19.24
CA THR A 2 -23.75 -1.30 20.69
C THR A 2 -22.54 -0.53 21.19
N LYS A 3 -22.73 0.25 22.29
CA LYS A 3 -21.68 1.06 22.92
C LYS A 3 -20.76 0.22 23.86
N ARG A 4 -20.37 -1.00 23.45
CA ARG A 4 -19.52 -1.81 24.32
C ARG A 4 -18.04 -1.32 24.29
N PRO A 5 -17.27 -1.47 25.38
CA PRO A 5 -15.88 -1.01 25.44
C PRO A 5 -14.97 -1.84 24.51
N ILE A 6 -13.89 -1.22 24.02
CA ILE A 6 -12.90 -1.88 23.14
C ILE A 6 -12.29 -3.11 23.80
N GLN A 7 -12.04 -3.07 25.11
CA GLN A 7 -11.53 -4.22 25.88
C GLN A 7 -12.42 -5.46 25.78
N SER A 8 -13.75 -5.26 25.75
CA SER A 8 -14.71 -6.34 25.56
C SER A 8 -14.58 -6.99 24.18
N ILE A 9 -14.35 -6.18 23.14
CA ILE A 9 -14.12 -6.67 21.77
C ILE A 9 -12.86 -7.54 21.69
N PHE A 10 -11.76 -7.09 22.29
CA PHE A 10 -10.53 -7.88 22.37
C PHE A 10 -10.70 -9.19 23.17
N SER A 11 -11.49 -9.16 24.22
CA SER A 11 -11.83 -10.39 24.99
C SER A 11 -12.54 -11.41 24.10
N ASP A 12 -13.47 -10.98 23.26
CA ASP A 12 -14.21 -11.87 22.36
C ASP A 12 -13.31 -12.41 21.24
N LEU A 13 -12.45 -11.59 20.65
CA LEU A 13 -11.42 -12.05 19.70
C LEU A 13 -10.52 -13.10 20.33
N LYS A 14 -10.08 -12.89 21.57
CA LYS A 14 -9.26 -13.87 22.31
C LYS A 14 -9.99 -15.17 22.61
N LYS A 15 -11.32 -15.14 22.82
CA LYS A 15 -12.12 -16.36 22.94
C LYS A 15 -12.23 -17.08 21.61
N LEU A 16 -12.49 -16.36 20.52
CA LEU A 16 -12.57 -16.94 19.19
C LEU A 16 -11.25 -17.58 18.74
N SER A 17 -10.11 -16.94 19.02
CA SER A 17 -8.79 -17.46 18.64
C SER A 17 -8.44 -18.81 19.27
N LYS A 18 -9.16 -19.21 20.34
CA LYS A 18 -9.00 -20.52 21.00
C LYS A 18 -9.85 -21.62 20.37
N GLN A 19 -10.78 -21.27 19.49
CA GLN A 19 -11.62 -22.26 18.82
C GLN A 19 -10.81 -22.92 17.69
N LYS A 20 -10.75 -24.25 17.70
CA LYS A 20 -9.98 -25.02 16.70
C LYS A 20 -10.74 -25.27 15.39
N THR A 21 -12.06 -25.13 15.41
CA THR A 21 -12.90 -25.39 14.23
C THR A 21 -14.07 -24.41 14.20
N PHE A 22 -14.36 -23.88 13.02
CA PHE A 22 -15.51 -23.03 12.77
C PHE A 22 -16.51 -23.75 11.85
N LYS A 23 -17.78 -23.72 12.21
CA LYS A 23 -18.87 -24.35 11.44
C LYS A 23 -19.06 -23.67 10.07
N ARG A 24 -18.78 -22.39 9.96
CA ARG A 24 -18.85 -21.61 8.71
C ARG A 24 -17.51 -20.93 8.46
N LYS A 25 -16.93 -21.17 7.29
CA LYS A 25 -15.76 -20.45 6.79
C LYS A 25 -16.23 -19.16 6.17
N LEU A 26 -15.50 -18.07 6.40
CA LEU A 26 -15.77 -16.83 5.73
C LEU A 26 -15.30 -16.94 4.28
N SER A 27 -16.20 -16.69 3.35
CA SER A 27 -15.89 -16.45 1.95
C SER A 27 -16.66 -15.21 1.53
N PHE A 28 -15.96 -14.27 0.95
CA PHE A 28 -16.58 -13.09 0.32
C PHE A 28 -15.97 -12.91 -1.08
N LYS A 29 -16.72 -12.27 -1.95
CA LYS A 29 -16.30 -11.99 -3.31
C LYS A 29 -16.25 -10.48 -3.48
N PHE A 30 -15.11 -9.99 -3.92
CA PHE A 30 -14.95 -8.62 -4.37
C PHE A 30 -14.74 -8.64 -5.89
N GLU A 31 -15.59 -7.92 -6.59
CA GLU A 31 -15.52 -7.79 -8.04
C GLU A 31 -15.44 -6.32 -8.42
N SER A 32 -14.48 -5.99 -9.25
CA SER A 32 -14.35 -4.71 -9.92
C SER A 32 -13.98 -4.93 -11.38
N GLU A 33 -13.94 -3.86 -12.16
CA GLU A 33 -13.51 -3.91 -13.57
C GLU A 33 -12.10 -4.54 -13.73
N PHE A 34 -11.22 -4.35 -12.74
CA PHE A 34 -9.82 -4.75 -12.82
C PHE A 34 -9.45 -5.90 -11.90
N LEU A 35 -10.28 -6.25 -10.93
CA LEU A 35 -9.92 -7.23 -9.89
C LEU A 35 -11.12 -8.07 -9.46
N ASN A 36 -10.95 -9.38 -9.62
CA ASN A 36 -11.80 -10.37 -8.97
C ASN A 36 -11.02 -10.99 -7.80
N TYR A 37 -11.49 -10.77 -6.59
CA TYR A 37 -10.85 -11.29 -5.40
C TYR A 37 -11.84 -12.08 -4.54
N GLN A 38 -11.51 -13.34 -4.30
CA GLN A 38 -12.33 -14.24 -3.49
C GLN A 38 -11.46 -15.02 -2.51
N PRO A 39 -11.21 -14.47 -1.31
CA PRO A 39 -10.46 -15.18 -0.29
C PRO A 39 -11.28 -16.29 0.33
N HIS A 40 -10.63 -17.41 0.60
CA HIS A 40 -11.15 -18.52 1.39
C HIS A 40 -10.37 -18.61 2.70
N LEU A 41 -10.90 -18.00 3.74
CA LEU A 41 -10.23 -17.91 5.04
C LEU A 41 -10.62 -19.11 5.89
N ARG A 42 -9.69 -20.05 6.12
CA ARG A 42 -9.93 -21.31 6.83
C ARG A 42 -10.33 -21.12 8.28
N ASP A 43 -9.62 -20.20 8.95
CA ASP A 43 -9.73 -19.98 10.39
C ASP A 43 -10.55 -18.72 10.72
N PHE A 44 -11.34 -18.24 9.76
CA PHE A 44 -12.21 -17.09 9.90
C PHE A 44 -13.67 -17.47 9.75
N SER A 45 -14.51 -16.92 10.57
CA SER A 45 -15.98 -17.06 10.53
C SER A 45 -16.64 -15.70 10.36
N SER A 46 -17.96 -15.70 10.07
CA SER A 46 -18.77 -14.47 10.07
C SER A 46 -18.67 -13.71 11.39
N GLN A 47 -18.55 -14.43 12.52
CA GLN A 47 -18.40 -13.83 13.83
C GLN A 47 -17.08 -13.04 13.98
N HIS A 48 -15.97 -13.50 13.41
CA HIS A 48 -14.74 -12.71 13.36
C HIS A 48 -14.94 -11.43 12.55
N TYR A 49 -15.61 -11.53 11.40
CA TYR A 49 -15.87 -10.39 10.55
C TYR A 49 -16.69 -9.32 11.30
N GLU A 50 -17.79 -9.70 11.95
CA GLU A 50 -18.63 -8.81 12.73
C GLU A 50 -17.85 -8.09 13.86
N ILE A 51 -16.96 -8.82 14.53
CA ILE A 51 -16.13 -8.25 15.60
C ILE A 51 -15.08 -7.29 15.03
N PHE A 52 -14.45 -7.63 13.91
CA PHE A 52 -13.49 -6.72 13.27
C PHE A 52 -14.17 -5.48 12.68
N GLU A 53 -15.37 -5.61 12.12
CA GLU A 53 -16.15 -4.46 11.65
C GLU A 53 -16.50 -3.51 12.81
N GLU A 54 -16.94 -4.05 13.94
CA GLU A 54 -17.19 -3.24 15.15
C GLU A 54 -15.91 -2.56 15.65
N LEU A 55 -14.79 -3.28 15.66
CA LEU A 55 -13.50 -2.73 16.07
C LEU A 55 -13.04 -1.62 15.12
N ALA A 56 -13.13 -1.83 13.82
CA ALA A 56 -12.79 -0.85 12.80
C ALA A 56 -13.59 0.44 12.96
N TYR A 57 -14.89 0.31 13.18
CA TYR A 57 -15.76 1.46 13.45
C TYR A 57 -15.34 2.22 14.71
N LYS A 58 -15.09 1.50 15.82
CA LYS A 58 -14.70 2.13 17.10
C LYS A 58 -13.33 2.79 17.06
N LEU A 59 -12.41 2.27 16.26
CA LEU A 59 -11.09 2.86 16.04
C LEU A 59 -11.11 3.99 15.02
N GLY A 60 -12.26 4.30 14.42
CA GLY A 60 -12.38 5.37 13.43
C GLY A 60 -11.64 5.06 12.13
N LEU A 61 -11.59 3.78 11.70
CA LEU A 61 -10.88 3.37 10.51
C LEU A 61 -11.32 4.14 9.27
N GLN A 62 -12.64 4.36 9.09
CA GLN A 62 -13.15 5.12 7.95
C GLN A 62 -12.61 6.54 7.94
N HIS A 63 -12.64 7.22 9.07
CA HIS A 63 -12.09 8.57 9.19
C HIS A 63 -10.58 8.61 8.89
N SER A 64 -9.83 7.61 9.36
CA SER A 64 -8.40 7.52 9.07
C SER A 64 -8.12 7.28 7.59
N ILE A 65 -8.99 6.55 6.89
CA ILE A 65 -8.92 6.35 5.43
C ILE A 65 -9.24 7.67 4.71
N ASP A 66 -10.27 8.38 5.13
CA ASP A 66 -10.65 9.68 4.54
C ASP A 66 -9.53 10.71 4.72
N ASP A 67 -8.92 10.76 5.90
CA ASP A 67 -7.74 11.60 6.17
C ASP A 67 -6.56 11.24 5.27
N LEU A 68 -6.28 9.96 5.07
CA LEU A 68 -5.23 9.47 4.17
C LEU A 68 -5.46 9.97 2.74
N PHE A 69 -6.67 9.77 2.22
CA PHE A 69 -7.01 10.13 0.84
C PHE A 69 -7.15 11.64 0.62
N SER A 70 -7.52 12.40 1.65
CA SER A 70 -7.57 13.87 1.59
C SER A 70 -6.21 14.55 1.75
N GLY A 71 -5.15 13.78 2.00
CA GLY A 71 -3.80 14.30 2.13
C GLY A 71 -3.51 14.95 3.49
N GLN A 72 -4.24 14.55 4.53
CA GLN A 72 -3.92 14.97 5.90
C GLN A 72 -2.59 14.36 6.37
N VAL A 73 -1.99 14.99 7.39
CA VAL A 73 -0.76 14.47 8.01
C VAL A 73 -1.07 13.23 8.84
N VAL A 74 -1.11 12.06 8.20
CA VAL A 74 -1.38 10.77 8.84
C VAL A 74 -0.11 10.10 9.35
N ASN A 75 1.04 10.36 8.74
CA ASN A 75 2.34 9.91 9.22
C ASN A 75 2.89 10.85 10.28
N LYS A 76 2.49 10.61 11.53
CA LYS A 76 2.85 11.47 12.66
C LYS A 76 4.34 11.41 13.01
N THR A 77 5.03 10.31 12.69
CA THR A 77 6.47 10.16 12.99
C THR A 77 7.34 11.02 12.10
N GLU A 78 6.93 11.21 10.85
CA GLU A 78 7.65 12.02 9.87
C GLU A 78 6.96 13.38 9.63
N ASN A 79 5.84 13.64 10.30
CA ASN A 79 5.04 14.86 10.18
C ASN A 79 4.71 15.25 8.74
N ARG A 80 4.29 14.25 7.93
CA ARG A 80 3.96 14.46 6.52
C ARG A 80 2.74 13.66 6.07
N PRO A 81 2.02 14.11 5.03
CA PRO A 81 0.98 13.32 4.39
C PRO A 81 1.60 12.15 3.61
N ALA A 82 0.79 11.10 3.40
CA ALA A 82 1.15 9.96 2.56
C ALA A 82 0.43 10.10 1.19
N LEU A 83 1.06 10.76 0.23
CA LEU A 83 0.44 11.16 -1.04
C LEU A 83 0.65 10.17 -2.19
N HIS A 84 1.29 9.02 -1.96
CA HIS A 84 1.63 8.04 -3.00
C HIS A 84 0.42 7.51 -3.79
N HIS A 85 -0.77 7.50 -3.20
CA HIS A 85 -2.01 7.09 -3.87
C HIS A 85 -2.42 8.08 -4.97
N GLN A 86 -2.16 9.38 -4.82
CA GLN A 86 -2.52 10.43 -5.78
C GLN A 86 -1.85 10.21 -7.13
N TYR A 87 -0.59 9.75 -7.13
CA TYR A 87 0.13 9.41 -8.37
C TYR A 87 -0.50 8.25 -9.14
N ARG A 88 -1.29 7.41 -8.49
CA ARG A 88 -1.97 6.26 -9.11
C ARG A 88 -3.36 6.62 -9.62
N ILE A 89 -4.02 7.58 -8.98
CA ILE A 89 -5.37 8.01 -9.37
C ILE A 89 -5.30 8.85 -10.65
N ASP A 90 -4.41 9.82 -10.70
CA ASP A 90 -4.22 10.67 -11.88
C ASP A 90 -2.74 11.03 -12.07
N PRO A 91 -1.98 10.17 -12.76
CA PRO A 91 -0.58 10.45 -13.04
C PRO A 91 -0.37 11.62 -14.02
N THR A 92 -1.44 12.13 -14.63
CA THR A 92 -1.41 13.25 -15.59
C THR A 92 -1.81 14.58 -14.98
N SER A 93 -2.32 14.59 -13.75
CA SER A 93 -2.71 15.82 -13.06
C SER A 93 -1.53 16.79 -12.99
N ASN A 94 -1.82 18.10 -13.08
CA ASN A 94 -0.78 19.13 -13.09
C ASN A 94 0.11 19.11 -11.84
N ASP A 95 -0.45 18.74 -10.70
CA ASP A 95 0.25 18.75 -9.41
C ASP A 95 1.12 17.50 -9.22
N PHE A 96 0.78 16.40 -9.90
CA PHE A 96 1.46 15.11 -9.79
C PHE A 96 1.95 14.59 -11.15
N ASN A 97 2.12 15.44 -12.14
CA ASN A 97 2.62 15.04 -13.44
C ASN A 97 4.10 14.63 -13.34
N PHE A 98 4.30 13.34 -13.14
CA PHE A 98 5.63 12.74 -12.98
C PHE A 98 6.56 13.09 -14.15
N LYS A 99 6.05 13.15 -15.37
CA LYS A 99 6.83 13.52 -16.55
C LYS A 99 7.37 14.95 -16.46
N LYS A 100 6.53 15.92 -16.03
CA LYS A 100 7.00 17.31 -15.86
C LYS A 100 8.12 17.46 -14.84
N ILE A 101 8.14 16.60 -13.81
CA ILE A 101 9.17 16.62 -12.77
C ILE A 101 10.43 15.88 -13.24
N THR A 102 10.27 14.71 -13.86
CA THR A 102 11.39 13.82 -14.17
C THR A 102 12.08 14.14 -15.47
N GLU A 103 11.36 14.57 -16.52
CA GLU A 103 11.97 14.87 -17.83
C GLU A 103 13.07 15.93 -17.78
N PRO A 104 12.91 17.09 -17.10
CA PRO A 104 13.98 18.07 -16.97
C PRO A 104 15.21 17.51 -16.24
N PHE A 105 14.97 16.70 -15.22
CA PHE A 105 16.03 16.05 -14.46
C PHE A 105 16.81 15.04 -15.31
N ILE A 106 16.12 14.18 -16.06
CA ILE A 106 16.72 13.22 -16.97
C ILE A 106 17.53 13.94 -18.04
N LYS A 107 16.98 14.97 -18.68
CA LYS A 107 17.67 15.78 -19.69
C LYS A 107 18.94 16.42 -19.13
N LYS A 108 18.90 16.88 -17.87
CA LYS A 108 20.08 17.43 -17.19
C LYS A 108 21.16 16.35 -17.00
N ILE A 109 20.81 15.18 -16.47
CA ILE A 109 21.74 14.05 -16.27
C ILE A 109 22.42 13.66 -17.57
N LEU A 110 21.66 13.49 -18.66
CA LEU A 110 22.21 13.12 -19.96
C LEU A 110 23.12 14.20 -20.53
N LYS A 111 22.75 15.48 -20.38
CA LYS A 111 23.56 16.62 -20.83
C LYS A 111 24.90 16.74 -20.07
N GLU A 112 24.90 16.39 -18.79
CA GLU A 112 26.09 16.41 -17.93
C GLU A 112 26.99 15.19 -18.15
N GLY A 113 26.60 14.22 -19.00
CA GLY A 113 27.40 13.06 -19.39
C GLY A 113 27.49 11.97 -18.32
N PHE A 114 26.54 11.90 -17.39
CA PHE A 114 26.47 10.78 -16.47
C PHE A 114 26.16 9.48 -17.22
N THR A 115 26.91 8.44 -16.93
CA THR A 115 26.76 7.11 -17.55
C THR A 115 26.30 6.04 -16.57
N ASN A 116 26.30 6.32 -15.28
CA ASN A 116 25.97 5.36 -14.25
C ASN A 116 24.89 5.91 -13.30
N ILE A 117 23.91 5.07 -12.97
CA ILE A 117 22.91 5.33 -11.95
C ILE A 117 23.09 4.29 -10.85
N ILE A 118 23.27 4.75 -9.62
CA ILE A 118 23.41 3.90 -8.45
C ILE A 118 22.20 4.11 -7.55
N THR A 119 21.45 3.06 -7.29
CA THR A 119 20.27 3.08 -6.42
C THR A 119 20.59 2.35 -5.13
N PHE A 120 20.45 3.04 -4.01
CA PHE A 120 20.55 2.46 -2.67
C PHE A 120 19.15 2.23 -2.14
N GLY A 121 18.87 1.03 -1.66
CA GLY A 121 17.55 0.72 -1.11
C GLY A 121 17.54 -0.56 -0.26
N ILE A 122 16.49 -0.70 0.53
CA ILE A 122 16.23 -1.89 1.36
C ILE A 122 14.79 -2.35 1.08
N GLY A 123 14.59 -3.67 0.98
CA GLY A 123 13.26 -4.25 0.72
C GLY A 123 12.64 -3.71 -0.57
N GLY A 124 11.42 -3.17 -0.51
CA GLY A 124 10.69 -2.65 -1.67
C GLY A 124 11.39 -1.51 -2.41
N SER A 125 12.22 -0.72 -1.72
CA SER A 125 13.03 0.34 -2.34
C SER A 125 14.22 -0.19 -3.15
N TYR A 126 14.58 -1.45 -2.96
CA TYR A 126 15.59 -2.15 -3.74
C TYR A 126 14.94 -3.05 -4.80
N GLU A 127 14.08 -3.99 -4.38
CA GLU A 127 13.51 -5.01 -5.25
C GLU A 127 12.58 -4.42 -6.32
N GLY A 128 11.75 -3.42 -5.95
CA GLY A 128 10.80 -2.80 -6.87
C GLY A 128 11.50 -2.11 -8.07
N PRO A 129 12.39 -1.14 -7.84
CA PRO A 129 13.14 -0.48 -8.91
C PRO A 129 14.00 -1.44 -9.73
N LYS A 130 14.63 -2.44 -9.10
CA LYS A 130 15.43 -3.45 -9.78
C LYS A 130 14.57 -4.29 -10.73
N LEU A 131 13.43 -4.80 -10.25
CA LEU A 131 12.49 -5.56 -11.07
C LEU A 131 12.00 -4.75 -12.27
N LEU A 132 11.62 -3.49 -12.05
CA LEU A 132 11.18 -2.61 -13.13
C LEU A 132 12.28 -2.38 -14.15
N GLN A 133 13.51 -2.16 -13.71
CA GLN A 133 14.66 -1.97 -14.59
C GLN A 133 14.93 -3.23 -15.42
N GLU A 134 15.00 -4.39 -14.81
CA GLU A 134 15.25 -5.67 -15.50
C GLU A 134 14.15 -6.02 -16.50
N TYR A 135 12.89 -5.67 -16.20
CA TYR A 135 11.75 -5.98 -17.05
C TYR A 135 11.54 -4.98 -18.19
N THR A 136 11.75 -3.68 -17.95
CA THR A 136 11.38 -2.61 -18.88
C THR A 136 12.54 -2.16 -19.75
N PHE A 137 13.78 -2.19 -19.25
CA PHE A 137 14.94 -1.72 -20.00
C PHE A 137 15.60 -2.86 -20.76
N LYS A 138 15.19 -3.05 -22.00
CA LYS A 138 16.02 -3.79 -22.96
C LYS A 138 17.36 -3.05 -23.10
N LYS A 139 18.45 -3.80 -23.27
CA LYS A 139 19.87 -3.42 -23.32
C LYS A 139 20.31 -2.21 -24.20
N SER A 140 19.47 -1.25 -24.49
CA SER A 140 19.73 -0.11 -25.36
C SER A 140 19.89 1.23 -24.62
N SER A 141 19.98 1.22 -23.30
CA SER A 141 20.20 2.47 -22.57
C SER A 141 21.69 2.80 -22.52
N GLU A 142 22.02 4.05 -22.80
CA GLU A 142 23.38 4.61 -22.64
C GLU A 142 23.81 4.70 -21.16
N LEU A 143 22.94 4.26 -20.24
CA LEU A 143 23.11 4.32 -18.79
C LEU A 143 23.26 2.94 -18.20
N ASN A 144 24.23 2.77 -17.32
CA ASN A 144 24.43 1.59 -16.51
C ASN A 144 23.69 1.76 -15.17
N TYR A 145 22.98 0.71 -14.73
CA TYR A 145 22.20 0.72 -13.49
C TYR A 145 22.84 -0.24 -12.48
N TYR A 146 23.05 0.27 -11.28
CA TYR A 146 23.59 -0.48 -10.15
C TYR A 146 22.62 -0.38 -8.97
N PHE A 147 22.33 -1.52 -8.35
CA PHE A 147 21.45 -1.60 -7.18
C PHE A 147 22.26 -2.12 -5.99
N ILE A 148 22.21 -1.38 -4.90
CA ILE A 148 22.93 -1.71 -3.66
C ILE A 148 21.92 -1.83 -2.55
N SER A 149 21.87 -3.01 -1.90
CA SER A 149 21.08 -3.26 -0.71
C SER A 149 21.96 -3.24 0.53
N GLY A 150 21.48 -2.60 1.60
CA GLY A 150 22.12 -2.62 2.92
C GLY A 150 21.68 -3.82 3.77
#